data_2997abd4146850270d200e8145658daf
#
_entry.id   2997abd4146850270d200e8145658daf
#
_cell.length_a   1.000
_cell.length_b   1.000
_cell.length_c   1.000
_cell.angle_alpha   90.00
_cell.angle_beta   90.00
_cell.angle_gamma   90.00
#
_symmetry.space_group_name_H-M   'P 1'
#
loop_
_entity.id
_entity.type
_entity.pdbx_description
1 polymer ?
#
loop_
_entity_poly.entity_id
_entity_poly.type
_entity_poly.pdbx_seq_one_letter_code
_entity_poly.pdbx_strand_id
1 'polypeptide(L)'
;MRKLKLLFKVLTIVIALALLAVTALVLTFDPNNYKDTITEQVEAQTGREFTIAGDIGLSVFPWVGVEVEDVKLANAEGFSDRAFAKIAQLDVKVKVLPLLRKQLEVDKIRLHGLFASLEVDKDGNNNWSDLAKGGEETTGQKPEVKADAPADKGDQGPALAALAVNGVELVDASVIWSDAQNNIESELANFNLTSGAIRFNQPVDIQFTTKVKNNAPAVDADIELTTQLIFNEAFTLITANALQIQVDADAPE
;
A
#
# COMPACT_ATOMS: atom_id res chain seq x y z
N MET A 1 29.90 -16.80 40.63
CA MET A 1 29.66 -15.35 40.63
C MET A 1 30.57 -14.57 39.65
N ARG A 2 31.89 -14.88 39.56
CA ARG A 2 32.84 -14.13 38.70
C ARG A 2 32.56 -14.32 37.19
N LYS A 3 32.20 -15.53 36.75
CA LYS A 3 31.84 -15.86 35.36
C LYS A 3 30.52 -15.15 34.91
N LEU A 4 29.54 -15.05 35.81
CA LEU A 4 28.27 -14.36 35.52
C LEU A 4 28.46 -12.84 35.34
N LYS A 5 29.33 -12.23 36.17
CA LYS A 5 29.69 -10.80 36.03
C LYS A 5 30.45 -10.55 34.73
N LEU A 6 31.30 -11.46 34.28
CA LEU A 6 32.01 -11.37 33.02
C LEU A 6 31.03 -11.46 31.83
N LEU A 7 30.12 -12.45 31.86
CA LEU A 7 29.06 -12.60 30.84
C LEU A 7 28.19 -11.34 30.74
N PHE A 8 27.80 -10.77 31.87
CA PHE A 8 27.01 -9.54 31.91
C PHE A 8 27.77 -8.35 31.30
N LYS A 9 29.08 -8.22 31.62
CA LYS A 9 29.93 -7.15 31.00
C LYS A 9 30.06 -7.33 29.49
N VAL A 10 30.31 -8.57 29.03
CA VAL A 10 30.41 -8.85 27.59
C VAL A 10 29.08 -8.54 26.88
N LEU A 11 27.96 -8.95 27.45
CA LEU A 11 26.63 -8.67 26.91
C LEU A 11 26.36 -7.15 26.82
N THR A 12 26.72 -6.41 27.88
CA THR A 12 26.56 -4.93 27.88
C THR A 12 27.41 -4.28 26.80
N ILE A 13 28.65 -4.72 26.58
CA ILE A 13 29.52 -4.20 25.54
C ILE A 13 28.94 -4.52 24.14
N VAL A 14 28.45 -5.75 23.93
CA VAL A 14 27.84 -6.15 22.67
C VAL A 14 26.60 -5.31 22.38
N ILE A 15 25.73 -5.08 23.36
CA ILE A 15 24.55 -4.22 23.23
C ILE A 15 24.99 -2.77 22.93
N ALA A 16 25.99 -2.24 23.64
CA ALA A 16 26.48 -0.89 23.40
C ALA A 16 27.06 -0.73 21.99
N LEU A 17 27.82 -1.72 21.51
CA LEU A 17 28.35 -1.71 20.14
C LEU A 17 27.24 -1.82 19.08
N ALA A 18 26.21 -2.66 19.34
CA ALA A 18 25.07 -2.78 18.45
C ALA A 18 24.29 -1.46 18.35
N LEU A 19 24.03 -0.81 19.49
CA LEU A 19 23.38 0.50 19.56
C LEU A 19 24.21 1.56 18.82
N LEU A 20 25.52 1.57 19.00
CA LEU A 20 26.42 2.49 18.33
C LEU A 20 26.43 2.28 16.81
N ALA A 21 26.43 1.02 16.36
CA ALA A 21 26.34 0.66 14.95
C ALA A 21 25.00 1.09 14.32
N VAL A 22 23.89 0.87 15.01
CA VAL A 22 22.56 1.32 14.58
C VAL A 22 22.51 2.85 14.52
N THR A 23 23.02 3.53 15.54
CA THR A 23 23.08 4.99 15.56
C THR A 23 23.94 5.53 14.40
N ALA A 24 25.08 4.93 14.15
CA ALA A 24 25.94 5.31 13.03
C ALA A 24 25.24 5.10 11.68
N LEU A 25 24.52 3.98 11.52
CA LEU A 25 23.73 3.70 10.31
C LEU A 25 22.67 4.80 10.10
N VAL A 26 21.89 5.14 11.13
CA VAL A 26 20.83 6.17 11.05
C VAL A 26 21.39 7.54 10.71
N LEU A 27 22.57 7.89 11.28
CA LEU A 27 23.20 9.20 11.04
C LEU A 27 23.90 9.30 9.69
N THR A 28 24.25 8.18 9.05
CA THR A 28 24.98 8.16 7.77
C THR A 28 24.13 7.79 6.58
N PHE A 29 23.00 7.09 6.79
CA PHE A 29 22.12 6.68 5.73
C PHE A 29 21.00 7.69 5.54
N ASP A 30 21.03 8.42 4.42
CA ASP A 30 19.97 9.33 4.02
C ASP A 30 19.15 8.68 2.87
N PRO A 31 17.89 8.29 3.11
CA PRO A 31 17.06 7.69 2.07
C PRO A 31 16.72 8.67 0.95
N ASN A 32 16.81 9.99 1.19
CA ASN A 32 16.54 11.00 0.18
C ASN A 32 17.55 10.97 -0.98
N ASN A 33 18.74 10.43 -0.77
CA ASN A 33 19.74 10.23 -1.82
C ASN A 33 19.32 9.21 -2.89
N TYR A 34 18.25 8.43 -2.63
CA TYR A 34 17.72 7.45 -3.55
C TYR A 34 16.49 7.93 -4.34
N LYS A 35 16.02 9.17 -4.10
CA LYS A 35 14.86 9.74 -4.81
C LYS A 35 15.04 9.69 -6.32
N ASP A 36 16.18 10.16 -6.81
CA ASP A 36 16.47 10.19 -8.25
C ASP A 36 16.47 8.78 -8.85
N THR A 37 17.10 7.84 -8.16
CA THR A 37 17.11 6.43 -8.61
C THR A 37 15.70 5.81 -8.65
N ILE A 38 14.86 6.11 -7.65
CA ILE A 38 13.47 5.66 -7.61
C ILE A 38 12.68 6.31 -8.74
N THR A 39 12.84 7.60 -8.92
CA THR A 39 12.21 8.38 -10.00
C THR A 39 12.55 7.79 -11.36
N GLU A 40 13.83 7.65 -11.70
CA GLU A 40 14.29 7.06 -12.95
C GLU A 40 13.73 5.64 -13.19
N GLN A 41 13.67 4.82 -12.13
CA GLN A 41 13.17 3.46 -12.24
C GLN A 41 11.66 3.41 -12.50
N VAL A 42 10.89 4.29 -11.84
CA VAL A 42 9.43 4.37 -12.06
C VAL A 42 9.14 4.94 -13.44
N GLU A 43 9.82 6.00 -13.84
CA GLU A 43 9.68 6.58 -15.17
C GLU A 43 10.03 5.61 -16.29
N ALA A 44 11.12 4.81 -16.11
CA ALA A 44 11.50 3.79 -17.06
C ALA A 44 10.46 2.67 -17.21
N GLN A 45 9.73 2.34 -16.13
CA GLN A 45 8.70 1.30 -16.14
C GLN A 45 7.33 1.79 -16.61
N THR A 46 6.99 3.06 -16.29
CA THR A 46 5.67 3.61 -16.57
C THR A 46 5.62 4.47 -17.84
N GLY A 47 6.78 4.97 -18.29
CA GLY A 47 6.86 5.96 -19.36
C GLY A 47 6.31 7.33 -18.98
N ARG A 48 6.12 7.61 -17.68
CA ARG A 48 5.48 8.83 -17.18
C ARG A 48 6.37 9.53 -16.17
N GLU A 49 6.28 10.87 -16.15
CA GLU A 49 6.96 11.68 -15.14
C GLU A 49 6.52 11.26 -13.74
N PHE A 50 7.49 10.96 -12.90
CA PHE A 50 7.28 10.59 -11.50
C PHE A 50 8.08 11.53 -10.59
N THR A 51 7.49 11.98 -9.51
CA THR A 51 8.11 12.95 -8.61
C THR A 51 7.86 12.55 -7.16
N ILE A 52 8.90 12.64 -6.32
CA ILE A 52 8.83 12.59 -4.86
C ILE A 52 9.27 13.96 -4.35
N ALA A 53 8.33 14.87 -4.14
CA ALA A 53 8.64 16.25 -3.74
C ALA A 53 8.90 16.37 -2.24
N GLY A 54 8.21 15.58 -1.42
CA GLY A 54 8.41 15.51 0.03
C GLY A 54 9.57 14.60 0.42
N ASP A 55 9.82 14.46 1.71
CA ASP A 55 10.93 13.68 2.22
C ASP A 55 10.63 12.17 2.30
N ILE A 56 11.70 11.38 2.21
CA ILE A 56 11.66 9.96 2.56
C ILE A 56 12.23 9.83 3.97
N GLY A 57 11.36 9.54 4.94
CA GLY A 57 11.71 9.29 6.32
C GLY A 57 12.05 7.83 6.57
N LEU A 58 13.03 7.54 7.41
CA LEU A 58 13.39 6.21 7.86
C LEU A 58 13.32 6.12 9.37
N SER A 59 12.58 5.15 9.90
CA SER A 59 12.61 4.77 11.31
C SER A 59 13.28 3.41 11.46
N VAL A 60 14.05 3.21 12.54
CA VAL A 60 14.81 1.97 12.74
C VAL A 60 14.52 1.28 14.06
N PHE A 61 13.96 1.97 15.04
CA PHE A 61 13.61 1.39 16.34
C PHE A 61 12.51 2.22 17.04
N PRO A 62 11.54 1.58 17.71
CA PRO A 62 11.33 0.12 17.84
C PRO A 62 10.75 -0.54 16.57
N TRP A 63 10.46 0.26 15.54
CA TRP A 63 9.91 -0.13 14.25
C TRP A 63 10.90 0.27 13.15
N VAL A 64 11.15 -0.64 12.22
CA VAL A 64 11.77 -0.28 10.95
C VAL A 64 10.65 0.14 10.01
N GLY A 65 10.72 1.34 9.49
CA GLY A 65 9.68 1.84 8.61
C GLY A 65 10.17 2.90 7.65
N VAL A 66 9.39 3.07 6.61
CA VAL A 66 9.58 4.10 5.59
C VAL A 66 8.32 4.96 5.57
N GLU A 67 8.55 6.26 5.57
CA GLU A 67 7.54 7.29 5.35
C GLU A 67 7.92 8.05 4.09
N VAL A 68 6.97 8.22 3.18
CA VAL A 68 7.19 8.93 1.92
C VAL A 68 6.10 9.98 1.77
N GLU A 69 6.49 11.20 1.44
CA GLU A 69 5.58 12.32 1.30
C GLU A 69 5.59 12.88 -0.12
N ASP A 70 4.46 13.48 -0.52
CA ASP A 70 4.26 14.23 -1.76
C ASP A 70 4.73 13.48 -3.03
N VAL A 71 4.17 12.31 -3.24
CA VAL A 71 4.41 11.49 -4.44
C VAL A 71 3.41 11.85 -5.52
N LYS A 72 3.86 11.97 -6.76
CA LYS A 72 3.03 12.26 -7.93
C LYS A 72 3.48 11.42 -9.13
N LEU A 73 2.52 10.81 -9.80
CA LEU A 73 2.66 10.21 -11.12
C LEU A 73 1.85 11.02 -12.12
N ALA A 74 2.49 11.50 -13.18
CA ALA A 74 1.81 12.25 -14.22
C ALA A 74 0.82 11.38 -15.00
N ASN A 75 -0.12 12.04 -15.68
CA ASN A 75 -1.07 11.35 -16.56
C ASN A 75 -0.37 10.78 -17.79
N ALA A 76 -1.05 9.88 -18.49
CA ALA A 76 -0.62 9.43 -19.80
C ALA A 76 -0.67 10.58 -20.83
N GLU A 77 0.22 10.53 -21.82
CA GLU A 77 0.21 11.51 -22.92
C GLU A 77 -1.12 11.48 -23.68
N GLY A 78 -1.65 12.66 -23.99
CA GLY A 78 -2.93 12.80 -24.70
C GLY A 78 -4.16 12.88 -23.79
N PHE A 79 -4.01 12.74 -22.47
CA PHE A 79 -5.08 12.92 -21.49
C PHE A 79 -4.99 14.30 -20.81
N SER A 80 -5.79 14.53 -19.78
CA SER A 80 -5.82 15.82 -19.09
C SER A 80 -4.51 16.15 -18.35
N ASP A 81 -4.32 17.42 -17.98
CA ASP A 81 -3.18 17.87 -17.18
C ASP A 81 -3.27 17.46 -15.69
N ARG A 82 -4.34 16.76 -15.29
CA ARG A 82 -4.44 16.20 -13.93
C ARG A 82 -3.38 15.11 -13.75
N ALA A 83 -2.80 15.00 -12.57
CA ALA A 83 -1.95 13.84 -12.29
C ALA A 83 -2.78 12.55 -12.38
N PHE A 84 -2.19 11.46 -12.86
CA PHE A 84 -2.80 10.14 -12.81
C PHE A 84 -3.00 9.68 -11.35
N ALA A 85 -1.96 9.84 -10.53
CA ALA A 85 -2.03 9.54 -9.10
C ALA A 85 -1.18 10.52 -8.28
N LYS A 86 -1.63 10.78 -7.06
CA LYS A 86 -0.88 11.50 -6.02
C LYS A 86 -1.05 10.79 -4.69
N ILE A 87 -0.04 10.89 -3.85
CA ILE A 87 -0.07 10.42 -2.45
C ILE A 87 0.53 11.54 -1.61
N ALA A 88 -0.23 12.08 -0.67
CA ALA A 88 0.31 13.09 0.25
C ALA A 88 1.28 12.45 1.24
N GLN A 89 0.93 11.29 1.82
CA GLN A 89 1.80 10.59 2.77
C GLN A 89 1.50 9.09 2.77
N LEU A 90 2.57 8.29 2.74
CA LEU A 90 2.53 6.84 2.95
C LEU A 90 3.45 6.48 4.11
N ASP A 91 2.94 5.77 5.10
CA ASP A 91 3.71 5.28 6.26
C ASP A 91 3.54 3.76 6.40
N VAL A 92 4.64 3.03 6.32
CA VAL A 92 4.69 1.57 6.49
C VAL A 92 5.80 1.22 7.48
N LYS A 93 5.44 0.54 8.56
CA LYS A 93 6.36 0.16 9.64
C LYS A 93 6.26 -1.32 9.98
N VAL A 94 7.39 -1.93 10.31
CA VAL A 94 7.52 -3.34 10.69
C VAL A 94 8.25 -3.46 12.02
N LYS A 95 7.77 -4.33 12.91
CA LYS A 95 8.43 -4.56 14.21
C LYS A 95 9.78 -5.26 14.07
N VAL A 96 10.82 -4.69 14.69
CA VAL A 96 12.19 -5.23 14.66
C VAL A 96 12.28 -6.56 15.40
N LEU A 97 11.72 -6.67 16.61
CA LEU A 97 11.87 -7.85 17.46
C LEU A 97 11.24 -9.13 16.86
N PRO A 98 10.02 -9.09 16.27
CA PRO A 98 9.47 -10.23 15.54
C PRO A 98 10.32 -10.63 14.33
N LEU A 99 10.89 -9.66 13.57
CA LEU A 99 11.79 -9.95 12.45
C LEU A 99 13.00 -10.81 12.84
N LEU A 100 13.58 -10.57 14.01
CA LEU A 100 14.70 -11.40 14.54
C LEU A 100 14.27 -12.85 14.78
N ARG A 101 12.97 -13.12 14.90
CA ARG A 101 12.36 -14.45 15.05
C ARG A 101 11.78 -14.98 13.74
N LYS A 102 12.09 -14.35 12.60
CA LYS A 102 11.54 -14.64 11.26
C LYS A 102 10.01 -14.50 11.20
N GLN A 103 9.44 -13.64 12.01
CA GLN A 103 8.02 -13.28 12.00
C GLN A 103 7.88 -11.87 11.43
N LEU A 104 7.03 -11.71 10.43
CA LEU A 104 6.73 -10.41 9.84
C LEU A 104 5.48 -9.83 10.52
N GLU A 105 5.66 -8.84 11.39
CA GLU A 105 4.58 -8.09 12.01
C GLU A 105 4.62 -6.65 11.49
N VAL A 106 3.69 -6.35 10.60
CA VAL A 106 3.51 -5.01 10.03
C VAL A 106 2.64 -4.21 10.99
N ASP A 107 3.01 -2.96 11.24
CA ASP A 107 2.16 -2.02 11.96
C ASP A 107 0.96 -1.61 11.09
N LYS A 108 0.22 -0.64 11.53
CA LYS A 108 -0.84 -0.05 10.71
C LYS A 108 -0.20 0.61 9.47
N ILE A 109 -0.63 0.19 8.28
CA ILE A 109 -0.30 0.86 7.02
C ILE A 109 -1.18 2.10 6.94
N ARG A 110 -0.58 3.27 6.79
CA ARG A 110 -1.28 4.55 6.67
C ARG A 110 -1.02 5.18 5.32
N LEU A 111 -2.09 5.55 4.65
CA LEU A 111 -2.06 6.25 3.37
C LEU A 111 -2.97 7.47 3.45
N HIS A 112 -2.41 8.66 3.34
CA HIS A 112 -3.14 9.92 3.38
C HIS A 112 -3.15 10.59 2.01
N GLY A 113 -4.27 11.20 1.66
CA GLY A 113 -4.42 12.04 0.49
C GLY A 113 -4.10 11.30 -0.82
N LEU A 114 -4.52 10.03 -0.92
CA LEU A 114 -4.46 9.33 -2.20
C LEU A 114 -5.42 9.98 -3.17
N PHE A 115 -4.92 10.46 -4.30
CA PHE A 115 -5.72 10.92 -5.42
C PHE A 115 -5.45 10.04 -6.63
N ALA A 116 -6.50 9.68 -7.37
CA ALA A 116 -6.38 9.02 -8.66
C ALA A 116 -7.35 9.64 -9.69
N SER A 117 -6.87 9.85 -10.91
CA SER A 117 -7.68 10.30 -12.05
C SER A 117 -7.71 9.22 -13.12
N LEU A 118 -8.88 8.61 -13.30
CA LEU A 118 -9.14 7.60 -14.29
C LEU A 118 -9.95 8.23 -15.44
N GLU A 119 -9.39 8.22 -16.65
CA GLU A 119 -9.95 8.93 -17.78
C GLU A 119 -10.12 8.00 -18.98
N VAL A 120 -11.27 8.11 -19.64
CA VAL A 120 -11.56 7.52 -20.95
C VAL A 120 -11.77 8.66 -21.93
N ASP A 121 -11.01 8.68 -23.03
CA ASP A 121 -11.13 9.68 -24.08
C ASP A 121 -12.34 9.44 -25.01
N LYS A 122 -12.55 10.32 -26.00
CA LYS A 122 -13.66 10.21 -26.95
C LYS A 122 -13.54 8.98 -27.88
N ASP A 123 -12.35 8.47 -28.07
CA ASP A 123 -12.04 7.31 -28.92
C ASP A 123 -12.11 5.98 -28.13
N GLY A 124 -12.33 6.04 -26.82
CA GLY A 124 -12.43 4.88 -25.93
C GLY A 124 -11.10 4.38 -25.37
N ASN A 125 -10.01 5.13 -25.57
CA ASN A 125 -8.76 4.84 -24.92
C ASN A 125 -8.83 5.26 -23.45
N ASN A 126 -8.08 4.58 -22.60
CA ASN A 126 -8.02 4.93 -21.19
C ASN A 126 -6.58 5.25 -20.75
N ASN A 127 -6.47 6.00 -19.68
CA ASN A 127 -5.19 6.48 -19.16
C ASN A 127 -4.49 5.51 -18.20
N TRP A 128 -4.84 4.22 -18.16
CA TRP A 128 -4.22 3.21 -17.28
C TRP A 128 -3.77 1.94 -18.00
N SER A 129 -4.17 1.73 -19.26
CA SER A 129 -3.91 0.47 -19.99
C SER A 129 -2.43 0.25 -20.32
N ASP A 130 -1.64 1.30 -20.42
CA ASP A 130 -0.19 1.26 -20.61
C ASP A 130 0.52 0.72 -19.37
N LEU A 131 0.05 1.08 -18.16
CA LEU A 131 0.59 0.60 -16.90
C LEU A 131 0.40 -0.92 -16.72
N ALA A 132 -0.70 -1.47 -17.24
CA ALA A 132 -0.95 -2.91 -17.20
C ALA A 132 0.00 -3.69 -18.13
N LYS A 133 0.41 -3.12 -19.26
CA LYS A 133 1.33 -3.75 -20.22
C LYS A 133 2.77 -3.80 -19.73
N GLY A 134 3.21 -2.80 -18.96
CA GLY A 134 4.56 -2.77 -18.36
C GLY A 134 4.80 -3.87 -17.32
N GLY A 135 3.74 -4.49 -16.78
CA GLY A 135 3.84 -5.64 -15.86
C GLY A 135 3.97 -7.00 -16.55
N GLU A 136 3.65 -7.11 -17.84
CA GLU A 136 3.67 -8.40 -18.56
C GLU A 136 5.03 -8.74 -19.19
N GLU A 137 5.93 -7.78 -19.40
CA GLU A 137 7.23 -8.05 -20.04
C GLU A 137 8.26 -8.72 -19.12
N THR A 138 8.02 -8.84 -17.82
CA THR A 138 8.92 -9.53 -16.89
C THR A 138 8.55 -10.99 -16.60
N THR A 139 7.50 -11.54 -17.22
CA THR A 139 7.13 -12.97 -17.04
C THR A 139 7.02 -13.75 -18.35
N GLY A 140 7.89 -13.45 -19.31
CA GLY A 140 8.03 -14.22 -20.55
C GLY A 140 8.81 -15.53 -20.35
N GLN A 141 8.46 -16.36 -19.36
CA GLN A 141 8.76 -17.80 -19.38
C GLN A 141 7.62 -18.53 -18.66
N LYS A 142 6.63 -18.97 -19.45
CA LYS A 142 5.69 -19.98 -19.03
C LYS A 142 6.49 -21.26 -18.72
N PRO A 143 6.52 -21.77 -17.48
CA PRO A 143 7.11 -23.06 -17.23
C PRO A 143 6.24 -24.12 -17.90
N GLU A 144 6.77 -24.77 -18.92
CA GLU A 144 6.21 -26.01 -19.45
C GLU A 144 6.27 -27.05 -18.33
N VAL A 145 5.12 -27.39 -17.77
CA VAL A 145 4.98 -28.42 -16.75
C VAL A 145 5.25 -29.78 -17.44
N LYS A 146 6.48 -30.26 -17.35
CA LYS A 146 6.78 -31.68 -17.54
C LYS A 146 6.31 -32.39 -16.26
N ALA A 147 5.25 -33.17 -16.38
CA ALA A 147 4.90 -34.19 -15.41
C ALA A 147 6.05 -35.18 -15.27
N ASP A 148 6.38 -35.54 -14.04
CA ASP A 148 7.31 -36.54 -13.53
C ASP A 148 8.63 -36.03 -12.95
N ALA A 149 8.55 -35.54 -11.69
CA ALA A 149 9.61 -35.71 -10.70
C ALA A 149 9.01 -35.56 -9.28
N PRO A 150 9.50 -36.32 -8.27
CA PRO A 150 8.92 -36.31 -6.93
C PRO A 150 9.10 -34.94 -6.26
N ALA A 151 8.04 -34.49 -5.58
CA ALA A 151 8.01 -33.22 -4.87
C ALA A 151 9.08 -33.18 -3.77
N ASP A 152 10.20 -32.53 -4.07
CA ASP A 152 11.13 -32.06 -3.07
C ASP A 152 10.48 -30.84 -2.37
N LYS A 153 10.36 -30.90 -1.05
CA LYS A 153 9.83 -29.82 -0.22
C LYS A 153 10.87 -28.69 -0.15
N GLY A 154 11.04 -27.97 -1.27
CA GLY A 154 11.86 -26.76 -1.34
C GLY A 154 11.15 -25.61 -0.67
N ASP A 155 11.84 -25.04 0.28
CA ASP A 155 11.76 -23.74 0.96
C ASP A 155 10.62 -22.83 0.46
N GLN A 156 9.42 -23.05 1.01
CA GLN A 156 8.34 -22.08 0.89
C GLN A 156 8.81 -20.86 1.69
N GLY A 157 9.00 -19.73 1.02
CA GLY A 157 9.25 -18.44 1.67
C GLY A 157 8.34 -18.24 2.88
N PRO A 158 8.62 -17.32 3.79
CA PRO A 158 7.95 -17.23 5.08
C PRO A 158 6.45 -17.35 4.86
N ALA A 159 5.86 -18.42 5.41
CA ALA A 159 4.46 -18.75 5.18
C ALA A 159 3.63 -17.51 5.47
N LEU A 160 2.81 -17.06 4.53
CA LEU A 160 1.91 -15.91 4.69
C LEU A 160 1.06 -16.02 5.98
N ALA A 161 0.87 -17.23 6.47
CA ALA A 161 0.25 -17.53 7.77
C ALA A 161 0.91 -16.83 8.98
N ALA A 162 2.17 -16.41 8.86
CA ALA A 162 2.87 -15.64 9.90
C ALA A 162 2.81 -14.12 9.70
N LEU A 163 2.14 -13.66 8.64
CA LEU A 163 1.94 -12.24 8.38
C LEU A 163 0.85 -11.69 9.31
N ALA A 164 1.19 -10.76 10.17
CA ALA A 164 0.25 -9.99 10.96
C ALA A 164 0.35 -8.51 10.56
N VAL A 165 -0.76 -7.93 10.11
CA VAL A 165 -0.88 -6.49 9.83
C VAL A 165 -1.81 -5.90 10.89
N ASN A 166 -1.37 -4.88 11.62
CA ASN A 166 -2.17 -4.31 12.72
C ASN A 166 -3.31 -3.40 12.24
N GLY A 167 -3.45 -3.27 10.93
CA GLY A 167 -4.55 -2.58 10.27
C GLY A 167 -4.10 -1.78 9.06
N VAL A 168 -5.09 -1.28 8.33
CA VAL A 168 -4.92 -0.35 7.21
C VAL A 168 -5.75 0.88 7.49
N GLU A 169 -5.18 2.04 7.22
CA GLU A 169 -5.84 3.33 7.37
C GLU A 169 -5.59 4.15 6.10
N LEU A 170 -6.67 4.38 5.37
CA LEU A 170 -6.69 5.26 4.22
C LEU A 170 -7.51 6.47 4.60
N VAL A 171 -6.92 7.65 4.51
CA VAL A 171 -7.55 8.91 4.95
C VAL A 171 -7.56 9.91 3.81
N ASP A 172 -8.71 10.53 3.62
CA ASP A 172 -8.90 11.61 2.66
C ASP A 172 -8.46 11.23 1.23
N ALA A 173 -8.82 10.01 0.81
CA ALA A 173 -8.58 9.60 -0.56
C ALA A 173 -9.67 10.13 -1.49
N SER A 174 -9.34 10.31 -2.77
CA SER A 174 -10.28 10.71 -3.79
C SER A 174 -9.97 10.04 -5.12
N VAL A 175 -11.01 9.72 -5.87
CA VAL A 175 -10.90 9.14 -7.21
C VAL A 175 -11.84 9.89 -8.13
N ILE A 176 -11.33 10.39 -9.24
CA ILE A 176 -12.12 10.97 -10.30
C ILE A 176 -12.19 9.97 -11.46
N TRP A 177 -13.39 9.69 -11.92
CA TRP A 177 -13.64 8.95 -13.14
C TRP A 177 -14.23 9.90 -14.18
N SER A 178 -13.59 10.02 -15.34
CA SER A 178 -14.02 10.87 -16.44
C SER A 178 -14.14 10.05 -17.72
N ASP A 179 -15.34 9.95 -18.27
CA ASP A 179 -15.64 9.26 -19.52
C ASP A 179 -16.14 10.26 -20.55
N ALA A 180 -15.25 10.64 -21.47
CA ALA A 180 -15.57 11.61 -22.53
C ALA A 180 -16.46 11.06 -23.63
N GLN A 181 -16.57 9.71 -23.78
CA GLN A 181 -17.50 9.10 -24.74
C GLN A 181 -18.95 9.29 -24.29
N ASN A 182 -19.21 9.07 -23.01
CA ASN A 182 -20.55 9.09 -22.42
C ASN A 182 -20.87 10.41 -21.72
N ASN A 183 -19.91 11.35 -21.67
CA ASN A 183 -20.01 12.62 -20.93
C ASN A 183 -20.35 12.38 -19.44
N ILE A 184 -19.71 11.39 -18.84
CA ILE A 184 -19.86 11.04 -17.43
C ILE A 184 -18.63 11.53 -16.67
N GLU A 185 -18.86 12.22 -15.55
CA GLU A 185 -17.85 12.55 -14.57
C GLU A 185 -18.36 12.11 -13.20
N SER A 186 -17.60 11.24 -12.55
CA SER A 186 -17.89 10.73 -11.23
C SER A 186 -16.72 11.00 -10.30
N GLU A 187 -17.01 11.36 -9.08
CA GLU A 187 -16.02 11.61 -8.05
C GLU A 187 -16.37 10.80 -6.79
N LEU A 188 -15.41 10.04 -6.29
CA LEU A 188 -15.39 9.54 -4.94
C LEU A 188 -14.50 10.47 -4.14
N ALA A 189 -15.09 11.26 -3.26
CA ALA A 189 -14.38 12.22 -2.41
C ALA A 189 -14.41 11.78 -0.94
N ASN A 190 -13.46 12.27 -0.15
CA ASN A 190 -13.38 11.98 1.28
C ASN A 190 -13.48 10.48 1.58
N PHE A 191 -12.84 9.67 0.73
CA PHE A 191 -12.82 8.23 0.91
C PHE A 191 -11.91 7.90 2.09
N ASN A 192 -12.51 7.36 3.14
CA ASN A 192 -11.78 6.90 4.31
C ASN A 192 -12.05 5.42 4.51
N LEU A 193 -11.00 4.66 4.80
CA LEU A 193 -11.09 3.25 5.13
C LEU A 193 -10.21 2.97 6.34
N THR A 194 -10.80 2.34 7.34
CA THR A 194 -10.06 1.88 8.50
C THR A 194 -10.32 0.39 8.70
N SER A 195 -9.26 -0.39 8.87
CA SER A 195 -9.39 -1.78 9.27
C SER A 195 -8.80 -2.00 10.67
N GLY A 196 -9.36 -2.98 11.37
CA GLY A 196 -8.73 -3.60 12.52
C GLY A 196 -7.52 -4.45 12.11
N ALA A 197 -6.93 -5.15 13.09
CA ALA A 197 -5.80 -6.04 12.80
C ALA A 197 -6.20 -7.17 11.85
N ILE A 198 -5.48 -7.30 10.74
CA ILE A 198 -5.72 -8.32 9.72
C ILE A 198 -4.98 -9.59 10.12
N ARG A 199 -5.73 -10.64 10.37
CA ARG A 199 -5.25 -12.00 10.64
C ARG A 199 -6.10 -13.00 9.91
N PHE A 200 -5.49 -14.03 9.35
CA PHE A 200 -6.23 -15.08 8.65
C PHE A 200 -7.19 -15.83 9.59
N ASN A 201 -8.35 -16.18 9.05
CA ASN A 201 -9.41 -16.92 9.75
C ASN A 201 -9.92 -16.21 11.04
N GLN A 202 -9.73 -14.90 11.15
CA GLN A 202 -10.24 -14.08 12.25
C GLN A 202 -11.06 -12.91 11.71
N PRO A 203 -12.09 -12.45 12.45
CA PRO A 203 -12.84 -11.27 12.07
C PRO A 203 -11.96 -10.01 12.07
N VAL A 204 -12.06 -9.25 11.01
CA VAL A 204 -11.41 -7.95 10.82
C VAL A 204 -12.50 -6.90 10.68
N ASP A 205 -12.57 -5.96 11.62
CA ASP A 205 -13.49 -4.85 11.54
C ASP A 205 -13.08 -3.92 10.40
N ILE A 206 -14.01 -3.56 9.54
CA ILE A 206 -13.84 -2.62 8.44
C ILE A 206 -14.84 -1.49 8.59
N GLN A 207 -14.35 -0.28 8.52
CA GLN A 207 -15.15 0.94 8.39
C GLN A 207 -14.74 1.67 7.12
N PHE A 208 -15.72 2.13 6.40
CA PHE A 208 -15.56 2.83 5.14
C PHE A 208 -16.53 3.98 5.06
N THR A 209 -16.07 5.16 4.66
CA THR A 209 -16.90 6.32 4.37
C THR A 209 -16.46 6.96 3.06
N THR A 210 -17.40 7.47 2.29
CA THR A 210 -17.10 8.24 1.07
C THR A 210 -18.26 9.14 0.69
N LYS A 211 -17.96 10.22 -0.02
CA LYS A 211 -18.92 11.03 -0.74
C LYS A 211 -18.84 10.70 -2.24
N VAL A 212 -19.98 10.33 -2.80
CA VAL A 212 -20.11 10.04 -4.24
C VAL A 212 -20.77 11.20 -4.94
N LYS A 213 -20.14 11.73 -5.97
CA LYS A 213 -20.75 12.67 -6.89
C LYS A 213 -20.74 12.13 -8.30
N ASN A 214 -21.82 12.31 -9.02
CA ASN A 214 -21.94 11.92 -10.41
C ASN A 214 -22.79 12.93 -11.17
N ASN A 215 -22.42 13.24 -12.43
CA ASN A 215 -23.14 14.21 -13.25
C ASN A 215 -24.31 13.59 -14.03
N ALA A 216 -24.21 12.31 -14.42
CA ALA A 216 -25.20 11.66 -15.28
C ALA A 216 -25.35 10.14 -14.95
N PRO A 217 -26.42 9.73 -14.22
CA PRO A 217 -27.42 10.58 -13.58
C PRO A 217 -26.80 11.44 -12.46
N ALA A 218 -27.39 12.62 -12.20
CA ALA A 218 -26.95 13.46 -11.11
C ALA A 218 -27.16 12.75 -9.76
N VAL A 219 -26.07 12.55 -9.01
CA VAL A 219 -26.06 11.94 -7.69
C VAL A 219 -25.11 12.73 -6.80
N ASP A 220 -25.53 13.04 -5.60
CA ASP A 220 -24.68 13.50 -4.50
C ASP A 220 -25.10 12.69 -3.27
N ALA A 221 -24.23 11.83 -2.77
CA ALA A 221 -24.55 10.92 -1.68
C ALA A 221 -23.36 10.68 -0.77
N ASP A 222 -23.61 10.65 0.51
CA ASP A 222 -22.68 10.18 1.52
C ASP A 222 -22.96 8.70 1.82
N ILE A 223 -21.92 7.89 1.81
CA ILE A 223 -22.01 6.46 2.06
C ILE A 223 -21.13 6.11 3.24
N GLU A 224 -21.71 5.41 4.20
CA GLU A 224 -21.00 4.78 5.30
C GLU A 224 -21.25 3.26 5.26
N LEU A 225 -20.17 2.49 5.41
CA LEU A 225 -20.21 1.04 5.46
C LEU A 225 -19.39 0.54 6.65
N THR A 226 -19.99 -0.35 7.42
CA THR A 226 -19.29 -1.11 8.46
C THR A 226 -19.54 -2.59 8.26
N THR A 227 -18.51 -3.41 8.43
CA THR A 227 -18.60 -4.87 8.32
C THR A 227 -17.46 -5.55 9.06
N GLN A 228 -17.59 -6.84 9.27
CA GLN A 228 -16.50 -7.72 9.68
C GLN A 228 -16.18 -8.66 8.55
N LEU A 229 -14.93 -8.65 8.09
CA LEU A 229 -14.44 -9.56 7.06
C LEU A 229 -13.58 -10.65 7.68
N ILE A 230 -13.71 -11.87 7.16
CA ILE A 230 -12.86 -13.00 7.50
C ILE A 230 -12.20 -13.48 6.21
N PHE A 231 -10.87 -13.51 6.19
CA PHE A 231 -10.07 -13.96 5.05
C PHE A 231 -9.43 -15.31 5.37
N ASN A 232 -9.44 -16.25 4.44
CA ASN A 232 -8.61 -17.45 4.54
C ASN A 232 -7.16 -17.13 4.08
N GLU A 233 -6.21 -18.02 4.40
CA GLU A 233 -4.77 -17.83 4.10
C GLU A 233 -4.47 -17.66 2.61
N ALA A 234 -5.29 -18.23 1.74
CA ALA A 234 -5.11 -18.16 0.29
C ALA A 234 -5.85 -16.96 -0.35
N PHE A 235 -6.58 -16.15 0.43
CA PHE A 235 -7.46 -15.07 -0.05
C PHE A 235 -8.50 -15.51 -1.10
N THR A 236 -8.79 -16.81 -1.16
CA THR A 236 -9.79 -17.39 -2.09
C THR A 236 -11.21 -17.38 -1.53
N LEU A 237 -11.33 -17.20 -0.21
CA LEU A 237 -12.61 -17.10 0.49
C LEU A 237 -12.61 -15.87 1.38
N ILE A 238 -13.62 -15.02 1.17
CA ILE A 238 -13.89 -13.85 2.00
C ILE A 238 -15.33 -13.99 2.51
N THR A 239 -15.49 -13.95 3.83
CA THR A 239 -16.81 -13.94 4.47
C THR A 239 -17.08 -12.58 5.07
N ALA A 240 -18.20 -11.97 4.74
CA ALA A 240 -18.65 -10.72 5.34
C ALA A 240 -19.75 -11.01 6.37
N ASN A 241 -19.58 -10.51 7.58
CA ASN A 241 -20.55 -10.59 8.66
C ASN A 241 -20.97 -9.19 9.09
N ALA A 242 -22.18 -9.06 9.62
CA ALA A 242 -22.69 -7.81 10.21
C ALA A 242 -22.55 -6.60 9.25
N LEU A 243 -22.81 -6.80 7.96
CA LEU A 243 -22.75 -5.72 6.98
C LEU A 243 -23.84 -4.69 7.27
N GLN A 244 -23.45 -3.44 7.49
CA GLN A 244 -24.31 -2.28 7.61
C GLN A 244 -23.91 -1.26 6.56
N ILE A 245 -24.86 -0.75 5.82
CA ILE A 245 -24.65 0.29 4.81
C ILE A 245 -25.68 1.39 5.12
N GLN A 246 -25.18 2.61 5.28
CA GLN A 246 -25.99 3.82 5.34
C GLN A 246 -25.71 4.66 4.11
N VAL A 247 -26.75 5.14 3.47
CA VAL A 247 -26.66 6.04 2.32
C VAL A 247 -27.53 7.23 2.61
N ASP A 248 -26.95 8.40 2.58
CA ASP A 248 -27.65 9.69 2.67
C ASP A 248 -27.45 10.41 1.34
N ALA A 249 -28.53 10.57 0.59
CA ALA A 249 -28.47 11.08 -0.78
C ALA A 249 -29.39 12.29 -0.92
N ASP A 250 -28.87 13.37 -1.48
CA ASP A 250 -29.65 14.50 -1.90
C ASP A 250 -30.47 14.14 -3.15
N ALA A 251 -31.79 14.29 -3.05
CA ALA A 251 -32.65 14.10 -4.23
C ALA A 251 -32.36 15.25 -5.23
N PRO A 252 -32.12 14.97 -6.51
CA PRO A 252 -32.04 16.03 -7.49
C PRO A 252 -33.36 16.76 -7.57
N GLU A 253 -33.32 18.10 -7.48
CA GLU A 253 -34.49 18.95 -7.74
C GLU A 253 -34.95 18.90 -9.20
#